data_ffdf5a21b7cbd916ba6ddf8cb7469187
#
_entry.id   ffdf5a21b7cbd916ba6ddf8cb7469187
#
_cell.length_a   1.000
_cell.length_b   1.000
_cell.length_c   1.000
_cell.angle_alpha   90.00
_cell.angle_beta   90.00
_cell.angle_gamma   90.00
#
_symmetry.space_group_name_H-M   'P 1'
#
loop_
_entity.id
_entity.type
_entity.pdbx_description
1 polymer ?
#
loop_
_entity_poly.entity_id
_entity_poly.type
_entity_poly.pdbx_seq_one_letter_code
_entity_poly.pdbx_strand_id
1 'polypeptide(L)' 'MASKYKAIDFFCGGGGMTCGLRQAGINVIAGVDFDQDAKETYEYNNSGSVFIQTNIKNLRSNYFERKFGIRKNDDFLIL' A
#
# COMPACT_ATOMS: atom_id res chain seq x y z
N MET A 1 15.51 9.07 6.73
CA MET A 1 14.70 9.20 7.95
C MET A 1 13.37 8.50 7.75
N ALA A 2 12.99 7.63 8.66
CA ALA A 2 11.73 6.91 8.54
C ALA A 2 10.54 7.84 8.81
N SER A 3 9.54 7.79 7.95
CA SER A 3 8.31 8.54 8.18
C SER A 3 7.48 7.86 9.26
N LYS A 4 6.84 8.64 10.12
CA LYS A 4 5.87 8.11 11.06
C LYS A 4 4.54 7.76 10.40
N TYR A 5 4.31 8.25 9.18
CA TYR A 5 3.07 8.00 8.46
C TYR A 5 3.21 6.74 7.63
N LYS A 6 2.17 5.91 7.69
CA LYS A 6 2.04 4.73 6.85
C LYS A 6 0.85 4.92 5.93
N ALA A 7 0.94 4.40 4.72
CA ALA A 7 -0.14 4.56 3.74
C ALA A 7 -0.44 3.24 3.05
N ILE A 8 -1.69 3.11 2.62
CA ILE A 8 -2.10 2.06 1.70
C ILE A 8 -2.70 2.76 0.48
N ASP A 9 -2.22 2.36 -0.69
CA ASP A 9 -2.64 2.93 -1.96
C ASP A 9 -3.67 1.99 -2.59
N PHE A 10 -4.95 2.35 -2.49
CA PHE A 10 -6.01 1.59 -3.13
C PHE A 10 -6.10 1.97 -4.60
N PHE A 11 -6.38 0.97 -5.45
CA PHE A 11 -6.40 1.12 -6.91
C PHE A 11 -5.04 1.60 -7.43
N CYS A 12 -3.97 0.96 -6.95
CA CYS A 12 -2.62 1.44 -7.17
C CYS A 12 -2.11 1.28 -8.61
N GLY A 13 -2.70 0.39 -9.40
CA GLY A 13 -2.20 0.10 -10.74
C GLY A 13 -0.72 -0.20 -10.73
N GLY A 14 0.04 0.42 -11.61
CA GLY A 14 1.50 0.24 -11.69
C GLY A 14 2.28 0.97 -10.62
N GLY A 15 1.63 1.73 -9.75
CA GLY A 15 2.28 2.29 -8.57
C GLY A 15 2.88 3.68 -8.73
N GLY A 16 2.37 4.48 -9.68
CA GLY A 16 2.89 5.84 -9.86
C GLY A 16 2.68 6.72 -8.63
N MET A 17 1.49 6.67 -8.03
CA MET A 17 1.22 7.43 -6.82
C MET A 17 2.05 6.91 -5.64
N THR A 18 2.17 5.59 -5.49
CA THR A 18 3.02 5.00 -4.46
C THR A 18 4.45 5.51 -4.58
N CYS A 19 4.99 5.53 -5.78
CA CYS A 19 6.33 6.01 -6.02
C CYS A 19 6.50 7.47 -5.59
N GLY A 20 5.54 8.33 -5.96
CA GLY A 20 5.56 9.73 -5.56
C GLY A 20 5.48 9.94 -4.06
N LEU A 21 4.62 9.17 -3.39
CA LEU A 21 4.48 9.25 -1.94
C LEU A 21 5.76 8.82 -1.23
N ARG A 22 6.39 7.77 -1.71
CA ARG A 22 7.65 7.30 -1.13
C ARG A 22 8.77 8.32 -1.31
N GLN A 23 8.81 8.99 -2.45
CA GLN A 23 9.76 10.08 -2.68
C GLN A 23 9.52 11.23 -1.71
N ALA A 24 8.28 11.44 -1.29
CA ALA A 24 7.93 12.46 -0.31
C ALA A 24 8.16 12.00 1.14
N GLY A 25 8.69 10.79 1.33
CA GLY A 25 9.01 10.28 2.67
C GLY A 25 7.87 9.54 3.35
N ILE A 26 6.78 9.25 2.66
CA ILE A 26 5.66 8.49 3.22
C ILE A 26 5.91 7.01 3.02
N ASN A 27 5.75 6.23 4.09
CA ASN A 27 5.95 4.79 4.04
C ASN A 27 4.69 4.11 3.51
N VAL A 28 4.63 3.88 2.20
CA VAL A 28 3.53 3.13 1.59
C VAL A 28 3.81 1.65 1.74
N ILE A 29 3.08 0.99 2.63
CA ILE A 29 3.34 -0.41 2.98
C ILE A 29 2.73 -1.37 1.98
N ALA A 30 1.66 -0.96 1.28
CA ALA A 30 1.00 -1.83 0.32
C ALA A 30 0.25 -1.02 -0.74
N GLY A 31 0.14 -1.61 -1.93
CA GLY A 31 -0.77 -1.16 -2.96
C GLY A 31 -1.81 -2.24 -3.22
N VAL A 32 -3.05 -1.85 -3.41
CA VAL A 32 -4.17 -2.77 -3.62
C VAL A 32 -4.79 -2.50 -4.98
N ASP A 33 -4.92 -3.56 -5.77
CA ASP A 33 -5.62 -3.49 -7.05
C ASP A 33 -6.18 -4.86 -7.36
N PHE A 34 -7.23 -4.92 -8.17
CA PHE A 34 -7.78 -6.20 -8.60
C PHE A 34 -7.03 -6.74 -9.83
N ASP A 35 -6.27 -5.92 -10.52
CA ASP A 35 -5.58 -6.28 -11.75
C ASP A 35 -4.24 -6.95 -11.45
N GLN A 36 -4.19 -8.26 -11.63
CA GLN A 36 -2.99 -9.05 -11.43
C GLN A 36 -1.82 -8.57 -12.29
N ASP A 37 -2.11 -8.03 -13.47
CA ASP A 37 -1.05 -7.61 -14.39
C ASP A 37 -0.26 -6.41 -13.87
N ALA A 38 -0.83 -5.67 -12.92
CA ALA A 38 -0.14 -4.52 -12.34
C ALA A 38 0.94 -4.92 -11.32
N LYS A 39 0.91 -6.16 -10.82
CA LYS A 39 1.75 -6.60 -9.72
C LYS A 39 3.24 -6.44 -10.01
N GLU A 40 3.68 -6.94 -11.15
CA GLU A 40 5.10 -6.95 -11.49
C GLU A 40 5.63 -5.52 -11.60
N THR A 41 4.90 -4.67 -12.31
CA THR A 41 5.28 -3.27 -12.47
C THR A 41 5.30 -2.54 -11.14
N TYR A 42 4.27 -2.77 -10.32
CA TYR A 42 4.16 -2.14 -9.01
C TYR A 42 5.35 -2.51 -8.11
N GLU A 43 5.63 -3.79 -8.01
CA GLU A 43 6.70 -4.28 -7.11
C GLU A 43 8.08 -3.93 -7.63
N TYR A 44 8.25 -3.87 -8.93
CA TYR A 44 9.50 -3.42 -9.54
C TYR A 44 9.81 -1.97 -9.19
N ASN A 45 8.80 -1.11 -9.31
CA ASN A 45 8.97 0.33 -9.08
C ASN A 45 8.93 0.72 -7.61
N ASN A 46 8.40 -0.13 -6.75
CA ASN A 46 8.14 0.20 -5.35
C ASN A 46 8.65 -0.91 -4.43
N SER A 47 9.96 -1.14 -4.50
CA SER A 47 10.63 -2.13 -3.66
C SER A 47 10.34 -1.85 -2.19
N GLY A 48 9.90 -2.86 -1.47
CA GLY A 48 9.54 -2.73 -0.06
C GLY A 48 8.07 -2.47 0.19
N SER A 49 7.29 -2.19 -0.86
CA SER A 49 5.83 -2.11 -0.77
C SER A 49 5.23 -3.38 -1.37
N VAL A 50 4.23 -3.93 -0.72
CA VAL A 50 3.61 -5.19 -1.13
C VAL A 50 2.41 -4.92 -2.03
N PHE A 51 2.31 -5.65 -3.15
CA PHE A 51 1.11 -5.61 -3.98
C PHE A 51 0.11 -6.64 -3.48
N ILE A 52 -1.13 -6.21 -3.29
CA ILE A 52 -2.23 -7.08 -2.87
C ILE A 52 -3.24 -7.13 -4.00
N GLN A 53 -3.36 -8.29 -4.65
CA GLN A 53 -4.32 -8.49 -5.73
C GLN A 53 -5.64 -8.93 -5.11
N THR A 54 -6.59 -8.00 -5.07
CA THR A 54 -7.92 -8.31 -4.56
C THR A 54 -8.92 -7.24 -4.98
N ASN A 55 -10.19 -7.60 -4.94
CA ASN A 55 -11.26 -6.63 -5.02
C ASN A 55 -11.42 -6.00 -3.63
N ILE A 56 -11.44 -4.66 -3.59
CA ILE A 56 -11.53 -3.93 -2.33
C ILE A 56 -12.75 -4.34 -1.50
N LYS A 57 -13.82 -4.78 -2.16
CA LYS A 57 -15.03 -5.26 -1.47
C LYS A 57 -14.77 -6.51 -0.63
N ASN A 58 -13.71 -7.26 -0.93
CA ASN A 58 -13.38 -8.49 -0.22
C ASN A 58 -12.48 -8.24 0.99
N LEU A 59 -12.02 -7.01 1.20
CA LEU A 59 -11.16 -6.69 2.32
C LEU A 59 -12.00 -6.42 3.57
N ARG A 60 -11.60 -7.08 4.65
CA ARG A 60 -12.22 -6.82 5.95
C ARG A 60 -11.54 -5.62 6.59
N SER A 61 -12.27 -4.92 7.46
CA SER A 61 -11.77 -3.72 8.11
C SER A 61 -10.47 -3.93 8.89
N ASN A 62 -10.25 -5.14 9.41
CA ASN A 62 -9.05 -5.45 10.19
C ASN A 62 -7.96 -6.15 9.39
N TYR A 63 -8.11 -6.27 8.07
CA TYR A 63 -7.17 -7.02 7.23
C TYR A 63 -5.74 -6.49 7.37
N PHE A 64 -5.59 -5.18 7.26
CA PHE A 64 -4.26 -4.57 7.29
C PHE A 64 -3.63 -4.61 8.67
N GLU A 65 -4.45 -4.49 9.71
CA GLU A 65 -3.96 -4.64 11.10
C GLU A 65 -3.36 -6.01 11.31
N ARG A 66 -4.04 -7.05 10.81
CA ARG A 66 -3.60 -8.43 10.99
C ARG A 66 -2.38 -8.76 10.13
N LYS A 67 -2.37 -8.29 8.89
CA LYS A 67 -1.30 -8.64 7.94
C LYS A 67 -0.01 -7.88 8.22
N PHE A 68 -0.10 -6.61 8.57
CA PHE A 68 1.07 -5.73 8.69
C PHE A 68 1.35 -5.30 10.12
N GLY A 69 0.59 -5.77 11.09
CA GLY A 69 0.79 -5.39 12.48
C GLY A 69 0.50 -3.93 12.76
N ILE A 70 -0.34 -3.30 11.96
CA ILE A 70 -0.70 -1.91 12.13
C ILE A 70 -1.57 -1.77 13.37
N ARG A 71 -1.18 -0.87 14.25
CA ARG A 71 -1.93 -0.62 15.48
C ARG A 71 -2.91 0.52 15.28
N LYS A 72 -3.96 0.51 16.11
CA LYS A 72 -5.02 1.49 16.05
C LYS A 72 -4.52 2.93 16.19
N ASN A 73 -3.40 3.13 16.87
CA ASN A 73 -2.82 4.46 17.11
C ASN A 73 -1.77 4.88 16.08
N ASP A 74 -1.51 4.05 15.08
CA ASP A 74 -0.56 4.44 14.03
C ASP A 74 -1.18 5.53 13.15
N ASP A 75 -0.36 6.49 12.76
CA ASP A 75 -0.76 7.50 11.78
C ASP A 75 -0.86 6.85 10.41
N PHE A 76 -2.08 6.70 9.92
CA PHE A 76 -2.35 5.89 8.75
C PHE A 76 -3.14 6.67 7.71
N LEU A 77 -2.66 6.65 6.47
CA LEU A 77 -3.31 7.30 5.35
C LEU A 77 -3.86 6.24 4.39
N ILE A 78 -5.12 6.42 3.98
CA ILE A 78 -5.76 5.57 2.98
C ILE A 78 -5.97 6.43 1.74
N LEU A 79 -5.43 5.98 0.62
CA LEU A 79 -5.44 6.73 -0.62
C LEU A 79 -6.16 5.98 -1.74
#